data_32ec6e02332b918b93bc112f31337c4a
#
_entry.id   32ec6e02332b918b93bc112f31337c4a
#
_cell.length_a   1.000
_cell.length_b   1.000
_cell.length_c   1.000
_cell.angle_alpha   90.00
_cell.angle_beta   90.00
_cell.angle_gamma   90.00
#
_symmetry.space_group_name_H-M   'P 1'
#
loop_
_entity.id
_entity.type
_entity.pdbx_description
1 polymer ?
#
loop_
_entity_poly.entity_id
_entity_poly.type
_entity_poly.pdbx_seq_one_letter_code
_entity_poly.pdbx_strand_id
1 'polypeptide(L)'
;SICIQTIDTLFIFAELITVMIIFTQNSQQMEHKLIRYNLELEHIASTDPLTGLFNRWQMYKRLETCISRYTQHKLQTLTVAMGDIDFFKHVNDTYGHDAGDEVLRTLSRLFCTVIGEKGEVCRWGGEEFLFVFPGMDMEEVQLLMSDLLDDIRHTPVLYERKLIHVTMTFGVEEFGRNHTMESVIQEADRKLYLGKESGRNRVIY
;
A
#
# COMPACT_ATOMS: atom_id res chain seq x y z
N SER A 1 -17.17 62.72 -21.83
CA SER A 1 -16.27 62.49 -20.71
C SER A 1 -16.63 61.25 -19.90
N ILE A 2 -17.89 61.05 -19.49
CA ILE A 2 -18.31 59.84 -18.71
C ILE A 2 -18.18 58.55 -19.54
N CYS A 3 -18.53 58.56 -20.84
CA CYS A 3 -18.41 57.40 -21.74
C CYS A 3 -16.95 56.89 -21.88
N ILE A 4 -15.96 57.78 -21.88
CA ILE A 4 -14.55 57.40 -22.02
C ILE A 4 -14.07 56.70 -20.74
N GLN A 5 -14.43 57.23 -19.58
CA GLN A 5 -14.08 56.63 -18.29
C GLN A 5 -14.70 55.24 -18.09
N THR A 6 -15.93 54.98 -18.58
CA THR A 6 -16.56 53.65 -18.51
C THR A 6 -15.89 52.67 -19.47
N ILE A 7 -15.43 53.08 -20.64
CA ILE A 7 -14.70 52.25 -21.59
C ILE A 7 -13.32 51.85 -21.01
N ASP A 8 -12.59 52.80 -20.42
CA ASP A 8 -11.29 52.55 -19.80
C ASP A 8 -11.40 51.60 -18.61
N THR A 9 -12.44 51.72 -17.77
CA THR A 9 -12.68 50.77 -16.67
C THR A 9 -13.03 49.40 -17.16
N LEU A 10 -13.84 49.24 -18.20
CA LEU A 10 -14.15 47.93 -18.80
C LEU A 10 -12.91 47.27 -19.40
N PHE A 11 -12.01 48.05 -20.00
CA PHE A 11 -10.76 47.53 -20.56
C PHE A 11 -9.85 46.99 -19.46
N ILE A 12 -9.69 47.75 -18.37
CA ILE A 12 -8.90 47.31 -17.20
C ILE A 12 -9.47 46.05 -16.58
N PHE A 13 -10.81 45.92 -16.44
CA PHE A 13 -11.44 44.70 -15.94
C PHE A 13 -11.19 43.51 -16.88
N ALA A 14 -11.25 43.69 -18.20
CA ALA A 14 -10.98 42.63 -19.18
C ALA A 14 -9.52 42.15 -19.09
N GLU A 15 -8.55 43.05 -18.93
CA GLU A 15 -7.15 42.72 -18.72
C GLU A 15 -6.94 41.94 -17.42
N LEU A 16 -7.54 42.38 -16.31
CA LEU A 16 -7.46 41.71 -15.02
C LEU A 16 -8.04 40.28 -15.08
N ILE A 17 -9.18 40.12 -15.75
CA ILE A 17 -9.79 38.78 -15.96
C ILE A 17 -8.84 37.90 -16.79
N THR A 18 -8.24 38.43 -17.85
CA THR A 18 -7.30 37.69 -18.70
C THR A 18 -6.07 37.25 -17.91
N VAL A 19 -5.48 38.14 -17.13
CA VAL A 19 -4.34 37.81 -16.24
C VAL A 19 -4.72 36.75 -15.22
N MET A 20 -5.91 36.86 -14.62
CA MET A 20 -6.42 35.89 -13.66
C MET A 20 -6.64 34.50 -14.29
N ILE A 21 -7.18 34.46 -15.52
CA ILE A 21 -7.33 33.19 -16.27
C ILE A 21 -5.98 32.56 -16.58
N ILE A 22 -5.01 33.35 -17.07
CA ILE A 22 -3.65 32.88 -17.37
C ILE A 22 -2.98 32.37 -16.07
N PHE A 23 -3.10 33.12 -14.98
CA PHE A 23 -2.54 32.72 -13.69
C PHE A 23 -3.15 31.39 -13.20
N THR A 24 -4.48 31.24 -13.27
CA THR A 24 -5.17 30.01 -12.87
C THR A 24 -4.74 28.82 -13.74
N GLN A 25 -4.66 29.00 -15.05
CA GLN A 25 -4.21 27.95 -15.98
C GLN A 25 -2.75 27.53 -15.71
N ASN A 26 -1.85 28.50 -15.49
CA ASN A 26 -0.47 28.22 -15.16
C ASN A 26 -0.32 27.50 -13.82
N SER A 27 -1.13 27.89 -12.80
CA SER A 27 -1.15 27.23 -11.49
C SER A 27 -1.60 25.77 -11.62
N GLN A 28 -2.67 25.50 -12.35
CA GLN A 28 -3.16 24.13 -12.60
C GLN A 28 -2.11 23.29 -13.37
N GLN A 29 -1.47 23.88 -14.39
CA GLN A 29 -0.42 23.16 -15.13
C GLN A 29 0.79 22.83 -14.24
N MET A 30 1.17 23.73 -13.33
CA MET A 30 2.26 23.49 -12.39
C MET A 30 1.91 22.38 -11.40
N GLU A 31 0.68 22.36 -10.89
CA GLU A 31 0.17 21.32 -10.00
C GLU A 31 0.18 19.94 -10.70
N HIS A 32 -0.31 19.85 -11.93
CA HIS A 32 -0.25 18.63 -12.72
C HIS A 32 1.18 18.15 -12.98
N LYS A 33 2.12 19.06 -13.25
CA LYS A 33 3.53 18.72 -13.41
C LYS A 33 4.13 18.21 -12.11
N LEU A 34 3.82 18.83 -10.98
CA LEU A 34 4.32 18.41 -9.67
C LEU A 34 3.82 16.99 -9.30
N ILE A 35 2.54 16.73 -9.53
CA ILE A 35 1.95 15.39 -9.35
C ILE A 35 2.67 14.37 -10.24
N ARG A 36 2.89 14.70 -11.52
CA ARG A 36 3.61 13.80 -12.45
C ARG A 36 5.04 13.52 -11.98
N TYR A 37 5.82 14.53 -11.58
CA TYR A 37 7.17 14.33 -11.07
C TYR A 37 7.21 13.52 -9.79
N ASN A 38 6.26 13.70 -8.87
CA ASN A 38 6.15 12.89 -7.68
C ASN A 38 5.86 11.42 -8.02
N LEU A 39 4.95 11.15 -8.96
CA LEU A 39 4.68 9.79 -9.45
C LEU A 39 5.92 9.18 -10.14
N GLU A 40 6.68 9.96 -10.92
CA GLU A 40 7.92 9.50 -11.54
C GLU A 40 9.01 9.20 -10.50
N LEU A 41 9.11 9.99 -9.43
CA LEU A 41 10.03 9.75 -8.31
C LEU A 41 9.64 8.49 -7.51
N GLU A 42 8.36 8.29 -7.25
CA GLU A 42 7.84 7.05 -6.66
C GLU A 42 8.11 5.83 -7.55
N HIS A 43 8.05 5.99 -8.87
CA HIS A 43 8.43 4.97 -9.84
C HIS A 43 9.92 4.62 -9.83
N ILE A 44 10.79 5.56 -9.52
CA ILE A 44 12.25 5.33 -9.46
C ILE A 44 12.62 4.65 -8.13
N ALA A 45 11.94 4.98 -7.03
CA ALA A 45 12.10 4.29 -5.76
C ALA A 45 11.47 2.90 -5.84
N SER A 46 12.20 1.85 -5.49
CA SER A 46 11.70 0.47 -5.45
C SER A 46 11.13 0.08 -4.08
N THR A 47 11.39 0.88 -3.06
CA THR A 47 11.06 0.61 -1.66
C THR A 47 10.27 1.74 -1.03
N ASP A 48 9.45 1.40 -0.03
CA ASP A 48 8.79 2.35 0.85
C ASP A 48 9.82 2.95 1.84
N PRO A 49 9.93 4.28 1.94
CA PRO A 49 10.98 4.93 2.72
C PRO A 49 10.83 4.75 4.24
N LEU A 50 9.63 4.45 4.74
CA LEU A 50 9.38 4.24 6.16
C LEU A 50 9.76 2.83 6.61
N THR A 51 9.39 1.83 5.80
CA THR A 51 9.47 0.41 6.16
C THR A 51 10.67 -0.31 5.54
N GLY A 52 11.23 0.21 4.44
CA GLY A 52 12.28 -0.44 3.65
C GLY A 52 11.79 -1.62 2.81
N LEU A 53 10.52 -2.02 2.94
CA LEU A 53 9.90 -3.04 2.11
C LEU A 53 9.72 -2.53 0.67
N PHE A 54 9.44 -3.44 -0.26
CA PHE A 54 9.03 -2.98 -1.58
C PHE A 54 7.83 -2.05 -1.48
N ASN A 55 7.77 -1.08 -2.37
CA ASN A 55 6.56 -0.29 -2.55
C ASN A 55 5.59 -1.03 -3.48
N ARG A 56 4.35 -0.52 -3.54
CA ARG A 56 3.27 -1.10 -4.35
C ARG A 56 3.66 -1.25 -5.82
N TRP A 57 4.34 -0.26 -6.41
CA TRP A 57 4.75 -0.28 -7.81
C TRP A 57 5.77 -1.38 -8.12
N GLN A 58 6.78 -1.53 -7.26
CA GLN A 58 7.75 -2.60 -7.40
C GLN A 58 7.11 -3.98 -7.25
N MET A 59 6.15 -4.12 -6.33
CA MET A 59 5.44 -5.37 -6.15
C MET A 59 4.58 -5.74 -7.37
N TYR A 60 3.94 -4.77 -8.02
CA TYR A 60 3.23 -5.03 -9.28
C TYR A 60 4.15 -5.66 -10.34
N LYS A 61 5.34 -5.12 -10.55
CA LYS A 61 6.32 -5.66 -11.51
C LYS A 61 6.78 -7.07 -11.15
N ARG A 62 6.99 -7.31 -9.85
CA ARG A 62 7.41 -8.63 -9.35
C ARG A 62 6.32 -9.66 -9.54
N LEU A 63 5.09 -9.33 -9.17
CA LEU A 63 3.93 -10.20 -9.34
C LEU A 63 3.66 -10.49 -10.82
N GLU A 64 3.78 -9.51 -11.72
CA GLU A 64 3.71 -9.70 -13.17
C GLU A 64 4.74 -10.71 -13.66
N THR A 65 5.98 -10.59 -13.17
CA THR A 65 7.05 -11.55 -13.48
C THR A 65 6.73 -12.96 -12.98
N CYS A 66 6.18 -13.09 -11.75
CA CYS A 66 5.76 -14.38 -11.19
C CYS A 66 4.63 -15.02 -12.00
N ILE A 67 3.62 -14.23 -12.37
CA ILE A 67 2.50 -14.67 -13.22
C ILE A 67 3.00 -15.13 -14.59
N SER A 68 3.92 -14.38 -15.20
CA SER A 68 4.54 -14.78 -16.47
C SER A 68 5.29 -16.12 -16.34
N ARG A 69 6.01 -16.35 -15.25
CA ARG A 69 6.69 -17.63 -14.98
C ARG A 69 5.69 -18.77 -14.73
N TYR A 70 4.60 -18.50 -14.02
CA TYR A 70 3.51 -19.47 -13.79
C TYR A 70 2.85 -19.88 -15.11
N THR A 71 2.47 -18.92 -15.96
CA THR A 71 1.85 -19.20 -17.27
C THR A 71 2.78 -19.92 -18.25
N GLN A 72 4.11 -19.74 -18.10
CA GLN A 72 5.12 -20.49 -18.85
C GLN A 72 5.48 -21.85 -18.21
N HIS A 73 4.76 -22.32 -17.19
CA HIS A 73 5.05 -23.55 -16.45
C HIS A 73 6.46 -23.62 -15.80
N LYS A 74 7.09 -22.45 -15.58
CA LYS A 74 8.37 -22.33 -14.88
C LYS A 74 8.18 -22.13 -13.37
N LEU A 75 6.96 -21.90 -12.94
CA LEU A 75 6.53 -21.82 -11.56
C LEU A 75 5.27 -22.68 -11.42
N GLN A 76 5.23 -23.56 -10.43
CA GLN A 76 4.12 -24.51 -10.27
C GLN A 76 2.95 -23.89 -9.50
N THR A 77 3.26 -23.08 -8.50
CA THR A 77 2.31 -22.45 -7.59
C THR A 77 2.67 -20.99 -7.39
N LEU A 78 1.71 -20.17 -7.13
CA LEU A 78 1.87 -18.75 -6.80
C LEU A 78 0.73 -18.36 -5.85
N THR A 79 1.06 -18.00 -4.63
CA THR A 79 0.08 -17.59 -3.64
C THR A 79 0.32 -16.15 -3.24
N VAL A 80 -0.75 -15.39 -3.00
CA VAL A 80 -0.70 -14.01 -2.52
C VAL A 80 -1.47 -13.90 -1.21
N ALA A 81 -1.04 -12.98 -0.34
CA ALA A 81 -1.79 -12.65 0.86
C ALA A 81 -1.87 -11.12 1.02
N MET A 82 -3.08 -10.63 1.28
CA MET A 82 -3.30 -9.25 1.70
C MET A 82 -3.43 -9.20 3.21
N GLY A 83 -2.68 -8.34 3.88
CA GLY A 83 -2.70 -8.17 5.32
C GLY A 83 -2.92 -6.72 5.73
N ASP A 84 -3.56 -6.53 6.87
CA ASP A 84 -3.85 -5.20 7.42
C ASP A 84 -3.72 -5.23 8.95
N ILE A 85 -3.15 -4.16 9.53
CA ILE A 85 -2.95 -4.05 10.97
C ILE A 85 -4.29 -3.72 11.63
N ASP A 86 -4.73 -4.60 12.51
CA ASP A 86 -5.99 -4.44 13.21
C ASP A 86 -5.97 -3.20 14.12
N PHE A 87 -7.00 -2.37 13.98
CA PHE A 87 -7.20 -1.16 14.77
C PHE A 87 -6.03 -0.15 14.71
N PHE A 88 -5.28 -0.08 13.60
CA PHE A 88 -4.12 0.80 13.46
C PHE A 88 -4.46 2.28 13.70
N LYS A 89 -5.63 2.72 13.26
CA LYS A 89 -6.12 4.07 13.57
C LYS A 89 -6.18 4.32 15.09
N HIS A 90 -6.61 3.32 15.89
CA HIS A 90 -6.64 3.46 17.35
C HIS A 90 -5.23 3.59 17.95
N VAL A 91 -4.23 2.93 17.37
CA VAL A 91 -2.82 3.12 17.77
C VAL A 91 -2.41 4.57 17.54
N ASN A 92 -2.66 5.11 16.34
CA ASN A 92 -2.35 6.50 16.01
C ASN A 92 -3.08 7.50 16.92
N ASP A 93 -4.37 7.29 17.15
CA ASP A 93 -5.21 8.18 17.98
C ASP A 93 -4.77 8.14 19.46
N THR A 94 -4.23 7.01 19.95
CA THR A 94 -3.85 6.82 21.36
C THR A 94 -2.41 7.20 21.65
N TYR A 95 -1.48 6.88 20.73
CA TYR A 95 -0.04 6.99 20.96
C TYR A 95 0.66 7.98 20.02
N GLY A 96 -0.07 8.54 19.05
CA GLY A 96 0.46 9.43 18.04
C GLY A 96 0.96 8.72 16.78
N HIS A 97 1.13 9.48 15.70
CA HIS A 97 1.57 8.95 14.41
C HIS A 97 2.99 8.36 14.46
N ASP A 98 3.89 8.94 15.25
CA ASP A 98 5.25 8.42 15.39
C ASP A 98 5.27 7.00 16.00
N ALA A 99 4.33 6.70 16.91
CA ALA A 99 4.12 5.36 17.46
C ALA A 99 3.60 4.39 16.39
N GLY A 100 2.65 4.83 15.56
CA GLY A 100 2.18 4.07 14.39
C GLY A 100 3.30 3.77 13.40
N ASP A 101 4.17 4.73 13.15
CA ASP A 101 5.35 4.55 12.31
C ASP A 101 6.31 3.48 12.88
N GLU A 102 6.52 3.45 14.21
CA GLU A 102 7.35 2.41 14.83
C GLU A 102 6.68 1.04 14.79
N VAL A 103 5.35 0.96 14.89
CA VAL A 103 4.59 -0.28 14.64
C VAL A 103 4.87 -0.78 13.22
N LEU A 104 4.73 0.07 12.21
CA LEU A 104 5.00 -0.27 10.81
C LEU A 104 6.44 -0.75 10.60
N ARG A 105 7.44 -0.07 11.17
CA ARG A 105 8.86 -0.47 11.10
C ARG A 105 9.12 -1.81 11.77
N THR A 106 8.55 -2.02 12.94
CA THR A 106 8.76 -3.25 13.72
C THR A 106 8.14 -4.46 13.01
N LEU A 107 6.91 -4.34 12.53
CA LEU A 107 6.27 -5.41 11.76
C LEU A 107 7.01 -5.68 10.44
N SER A 108 7.49 -4.65 9.77
CA SER A 108 8.25 -4.83 8.52
C SER A 108 9.56 -5.60 8.74
N ARG A 109 10.29 -5.36 9.84
CA ARG A 109 11.46 -6.16 10.23
C ARG A 109 11.09 -7.61 10.52
N LEU A 110 9.96 -7.82 11.22
CA LEU A 110 9.44 -9.16 11.49
C LEU A 110 9.10 -9.89 10.19
N PHE A 111 8.40 -9.25 9.25
CA PHE A 111 8.10 -9.82 7.95
C PHE A 111 9.35 -10.25 7.19
N CYS A 112 10.37 -9.38 7.13
CA CYS A 112 11.64 -9.74 6.50
C CYS A 112 12.31 -10.96 7.16
N THR A 113 12.18 -11.11 8.47
CA THR A 113 12.78 -12.23 9.21
C THR A 113 12.03 -13.53 8.98
N VAL A 114 10.70 -13.51 9.07
CA VAL A 114 9.85 -14.71 8.98
C VAL A 114 9.69 -15.18 7.54
N ILE A 115 9.42 -14.24 6.63
CA ILE A 115 9.22 -14.56 5.21
C ILE A 115 10.57 -14.91 4.54
N GLY A 116 11.61 -14.11 4.80
CA GLY A 116 12.95 -14.36 4.26
C GLY A 116 12.96 -14.58 2.74
N GLU A 117 13.61 -15.67 2.31
CA GLU A 117 13.68 -16.05 0.88
C GLU A 117 12.43 -16.81 0.37
N LYS A 118 11.46 -17.12 1.24
CA LYS A 118 10.25 -17.85 0.88
C LYS A 118 9.24 -17.01 0.10
N GLY A 119 9.34 -15.70 0.20
CA GLY A 119 8.40 -14.79 -0.44
C GLY A 119 8.88 -13.35 -0.47
N GLU A 120 8.03 -12.48 -0.96
CA GLU A 120 8.28 -11.05 -1.07
C GLU A 120 7.16 -10.29 -0.38
N VAL A 121 7.51 -9.16 0.24
CA VAL A 121 6.57 -8.33 0.98
C VAL A 121 6.67 -6.88 0.51
N CYS A 122 5.54 -6.23 0.35
CA CYS A 122 5.50 -4.79 0.12
C CYS A 122 4.54 -4.09 1.08
N ARG A 123 4.78 -2.81 1.29
CA ARG A 123 3.77 -1.92 1.83
C ARG A 123 2.82 -1.52 0.70
N TRP A 124 1.58 -2.01 0.79
CA TRP A 124 0.57 -1.83 -0.25
C TRP A 124 -0.16 -0.49 -0.12
N GLY A 125 -0.41 -0.06 1.10
CA GLY A 125 -1.07 1.18 1.48
C GLY A 125 -0.62 1.62 2.88
N GLY A 126 -1.37 2.48 3.53
CA GLY A 126 -1.03 3.04 4.84
C GLY A 126 -0.61 1.99 5.87
N GLU A 127 -1.51 1.07 6.20
CA GLU A 127 -1.35 -0.03 7.16
C GLU A 127 -1.52 -1.41 6.50
N GLU A 128 -1.57 -1.45 5.15
CA GLU A 128 -1.80 -2.64 4.36
C GLU A 128 -0.50 -3.16 3.75
N PHE A 129 -0.37 -4.49 3.70
CA PHE A 129 0.79 -5.19 3.17
C PHE A 129 0.35 -6.29 2.22
N LEU A 130 1.05 -6.41 1.08
CA LEU A 130 0.87 -7.51 0.15
C LEU A 130 2.09 -8.42 0.21
N PHE A 131 1.82 -9.71 0.35
CA PHE A 131 2.80 -10.80 0.37
C PHE A 131 2.63 -11.63 -0.90
N VAL A 132 3.73 -12.04 -1.49
CA VAL A 132 3.76 -12.88 -2.68
C VAL A 132 4.68 -14.07 -2.42
N PHE A 133 4.19 -15.28 -2.65
CA PHE A 133 4.88 -16.54 -2.36
C PHE A 133 5.04 -17.37 -3.66
N PRO A 134 6.12 -17.12 -4.44
CA PRO A 134 6.37 -17.86 -5.67
C PRO A 134 6.87 -19.28 -5.36
N GLY A 135 6.15 -20.29 -5.82
CA GLY A 135 6.53 -21.70 -5.67
C GLY A 135 6.03 -22.35 -4.38
N MET A 136 5.37 -21.62 -3.51
CA MET A 136 4.70 -22.17 -2.32
C MET A 136 3.23 -22.45 -2.65
N ASP A 137 2.77 -23.62 -2.30
CA ASP A 137 1.36 -23.99 -2.38
C ASP A 137 0.55 -23.48 -1.17
N MET A 138 -0.75 -23.69 -1.19
CA MET A 138 -1.63 -23.20 -0.14
C MET A 138 -1.29 -23.79 1.24
N GLU A 139 -0.89 -25.08 1.32
CA GLU A 139 -0.58 -25.73 2.61
C GLU A 139 0.70 -25.15 3.23
N GLU A 140 1.73 -24.93 2.42
CA GLU A 140 2.99 -24.31 2.85
C GLU A 140 2.76 -22.86 3.33
N VAL A 141 1.95 -22.11 2.58
CA VAL A 141 1.60 -20.72 2.96
C VAL A 141 0.73 -20.69 4.22
N GLN A 142 -0.18 -21.65 4.41
CA GLN A 142 -0.99 -21.75 5.64
C GLN A 142 -0.11 -21.88 6.88
N LEU A 143 0.89 -22.75 6.85
CA LEU A 143 1.83 -22.93 7.96
C LEU A 143 2.61 -21.65 8.21
N LEU A 144 3.20 -21.07 7.17
CA LEU A 144 3.99 -19.84 7.28
C LEU A 144 3.17 -18.65 7.82
N MET A 145 1.94 -18.47 7.33
CA MET A 145 1.06 -17.39 7.78
C MET A 145 0.53 -17.58 9.20
N SER A 146 0.37 -18.85 9.64
CA SER A 146 0.03 -19.16 11.03
C SER A 146 1.17 -18.77 11.96
N ASP A 147 2.40 -19.15 11.62
CA ASP A 147 3.61 -18.82 12.40
C ASP A 147 3.79 -17.30 12.44
N LEU A 148 3.65 -16.61 11.30
CA LEU A 148 3.74 -15.16 11.23
C LEU A 148 2.69 -14.47 12.12
N LEU A 149 1.45 -14.96 12.11
CA LEU A 149 0.39 -14.40 12.94
C LEU A 149 0.69 -14.56 14.44
N ASP A 150 1.25 -15.71 14.83
CA ASP A 150 1.66 -15.95 16.21
C ASP A 150 2.85 -15.08 16.61
N ASP A 151 3.83 -14.90 15.73
CA ASP A 151 4.97 -14.01 15.98
C ASP A 151 4.52 -12.55 16.14
N ILE A 152 3.57 -12.08 15.33
CA ILE A 152 3.00 -10.74 15.47
C ILE A 152 2.36 -10.56 16.86
N ARG A 153 1.56 -11.52 17.32
CA ARG A 153 0.90 -11.49 18.63
C ARG A 153 1.89 -11.39 19.78
N HIS A 154 3.05 -12.04 19.63
CA HIS A 154 4.07 -12.13 20.69
C HIS A 154 5.18 -11.08 20.56
N THR A 155 5.15 -10.22 19.54
CA THR A 155 6.12 -9.16 19.31
C THR A 155 5.55 -7.80 19.70
N PRO A 156 5.73 -7.35 20.96
CA PRO A 156 5.32 -6.03 21.37
C PRO A 156 6.21 -4.97 20.73
N VAL A 157 5.62 -3.86 20.34
CA VAL A 157 6.35 -2.70 19.82
C VAL A 157 6.67 -1.78 20.98
N LEU A 158 7.97 -1.54 21.22
CA LEU A 158 8.40 -0.62 22.26
C LEU A 158 8.43 0.82 21.71
N TYR A 159 7.60 1.69 22.29
CA TYR A 159 7.59 3.11 21.98
C TYR A 159 7.51 3.93 23.27
N GLU A 160 8.45 4.87 23.51
CA GLU A 160 8.49 5.75 24.71
C GLU A 160 8.25 5.02 26.04
N ARG A 161 8.90 3.86 26.26
CA ARG A 161 8.74 2.98 27.44
C ARG A 161 7.36 2.30 27.56
N LYS A 162 6.51 2.39 26.54
CA LYS A 162 5.24 1.67 26.48
C LYS A 162 5.38 0.48 25.53
N LEU A 163 4.73 -0.62 25.85
CA LEU A 163 4.61 -1.78 24.98
C LEU A 163 3.26 -1.72 24.29
N ILE A 164 3.29 -1.60 22.97
CA ILE A 164 2.10 -1.57 22.12
C ILE A 164 1.94 -2.95 21.50
N HIS A 165 0.81 -3.59 21.75
CA HIS A 165 0.44 -4.87 21.15
C HIS A 165 -0.52 -4.61 19.99
N VAL A 166 -0.22 -5.22 18.87
CA VAL A 166 -1.07 -5.18 17.68
C VAL A 166 -1.34 -6.58 17.18
N THR A 167 -2.40 -6.74 16.43
CA THR A 167 -2.70 -7.94 15.68
C THR A 167 -2.87 -7.60 14.22
N MET A 168 -2.89 -8.59 13.35
CA MET A 168 -3.16 -8.44 11.93
C MET A 168 -4.21 -9.43 11.48
N THR A 169 -4.90 -9.06 10.43
CA THR A 169 -5.80 -9.93 9.69
C THR A 169 -5.28 -10.11 8.28
N PHE A 170 -5.39 -11.33 7.75
CA PHE A 170 -4.91 -11.66 6.42
C PHE A 170 -5.99 -12.37 5.61
N GLY A 171 -5.99 -12.14 4.31
CA GLY A 171 -6.72 -12.93 3.33
C GLY A 171 -5.72 -13.52 2.32
N VAL A 172 -5.80 -14.81 2.07
CA VAL A 172 -4.85 -15.55 1.23
C VAL A 172 -5.57 -16.14 0.03
N GLU A 173 -4.98 -16.00 -1.16
CA GLU A 173 -5.50 -16.58 -2.41
C GLU A 173 -4.38 -17.21 -3.23
N GLU A 174 -4.63 -18.40 -3.78
CA GLU A 174 -3.73 -19.05 -4.72
C GLU A 174 -4.07 -18.64 -6.15
N PHE A 175 -3.06 -18.26 -6.92
CA PHE A 175 -3.22 -17.89 -8.32
C PHE A 175 -3.58 -19.10 -9.17
N GLY A 176 -4.76 -19.08 -9.79
CA GLY A 176 -5.25 -20.14 -10.67
C GLY A 176 -5.39 -19.68 -12.12
N ARG A 177 -5.73 -20.63 -13.01
CA ARG A 177 -5.84 -20.39 -14.47
C ARG A 177 -6.83 -19.28 -14.87
N ASN A 178 -7.83 -19.01 -14.03
CA ASN A 178 -8.85 -18.00 -14.29
C ASN A 178 -8.56 -16.66 -13.64
N HIS A 179 -7.43 -16.53 -12.93
CA HIS A 179 -7.05 -15.29 -12.29
C HIS A 179 -6.26 -14.38 -13.25
N THR A 180 -6.55 -13.09 -13.17
CA THR A 180 -5.64 -12.03 -13.56
C THR A 180 -4.89 -11.54 -12.31
N MET A 181 -3.88 -10.71 -12.49
CA MET A 181 -3.17 -10.09 -11.37
C MET A 181 -4.13 -9.31 -10.45
N GLU A 182 -5.03 -8.54 -11.06
CA GLU A 182 -6.01 -7.75 -10.33
C GLU A 182 -6.99 -8.63 -9.57
N SER A 183 -7.48 -9.71 -10.20
CA SER A 183 -8.49 -10.57 -9.58
C SER A 183 -7.94 -11.39 -8.42
N VAL A 184 -6.69 -11.85 -8.45
CA VAL A 184 -6.11 -12.57 -7.31
C VAL A 184 -5.87 -11.65 -6.11
N ILE A 185 -5.43 -10.41 -6.36
CA ILE A 185 -5.29 -9.41 -5.29
C ILE A 185 -6.67 -9.06 -4.72
N GLN A 186 -7.67 -8.87 -5.57
CA GLN A 186 -9.02 -8.54 -5.14
C GLN A 186 -9.67 -9.68 -4.33
N GLU A 187 -9.39 -10.94 -4.67
CA GLU A 187 -9.91 -12.08 -3.92
C GLU A 187 -9.21 -12.21 -2.56
N ALA A 188 -7.90 -11.98 -2.48
CA ALA A 188 -7.19 -11.89 -1.22
C ALA A 188 -7.71 -10.74 -0.34
N ASP A 189 -8.00 -9.58 -0.91
CA ASP A 189 -8.60 -8.43 -0.20
C ASP A 189 -10.02 -8.76 0.30
N ARG A 190 -10.84 -9.41 -0.50
CA ARG A 190 -12.17 -9.89 -0.10
C ARG A 190 -12.09 -10.83 1.12
N LYS A 191 -11.13 -11.74 1.13
CA LYS A 191 -10.89 -12.65 2.27
C LYS A 191 -10.38 -11.90 3.50
N LEU A 192 -9.50 -10.91 3.33
CA LEU A 192 -9.09 -10.01 4.40
C LEU A 192 -10.31 -9.30 5.03
N TYR A 193 -11.19 -8.77 4.21
CA TYR A 193 -12.42 -8.15 4.68
C TYR A 193 -13.28 -9.12 5.49
N LEU A 194 -13.48 -10.36 5.02
CA LEU A 194 -14.19 -11.40 5.77
C LEU A 194 -13.52 -11.71 7.12
N GLY A 195 -12.20 -11.72 7.18
CA GLY A 195 -11.44 -11.89 8.41
C GLY A 195 -11.70 -10.77 9.41
N LYS A 196 -11.72 -9.52 8.93
CA LYS A 196 -12.04 -8.34 9.74
C LYS A 196 -13.46 -8.40 10.32
N GLU A 197 -14.44 -8.77 9.50
CA GLU A 197 -15.84 -8.96 9.95
C GLU A 197 -16.00 -10.12 10.93
N SER A 198 -15.20 -11.18 10.78
CA SER A 198 -15.24 -12.37 11.63
C SER A 198 -14.52 -12.22 12.98
N GLY A 199 -14.07 -11.01 13.35
CA GLY A 199 -13.46 -10.71 14.64
C GLY A 199 -11.95 -10.48 14.60
N ARG A 200 -11.35 -10.29 13.41
CA ARG A 200 -9.93 -9.93 13.22
C ARG A 200 -8.94 -10.98 13.74
N ASN A 201 -7.63 -10.62 13.78
CA ASN A 201 -6.55 -11.44 14.34
C ASN A 201 -6.55 -12.88 13.79
N ARG A 202 -6.59 -13.03 12.47
CA ARG A 202 -6.73 -14.32 11.78
C ARG A 202 -6.24 -14.28 10.35
N VAL A 203 -6.11 -15.46 9.80
CA VAL A 203 -5.91 -15.69 8.36
C VAL A 203 -7.17 -16.35 7.79
N ILE A 204 -7.64 -15.88 6.62
CA ILE A 204 -8.72 -16.49 5.83
C ILE A 204 -8.11 -17.04 4.52
N TYR A 205 -8.38 -18.30 4.25
CA TYR A 205 -7.87 -19.04 3.09
C TYR A 205 -8.96 -19.29 2.06
#